data_3c9cc6deb6d52f5bc929bdeb81e745b6
#
_entry.id   3c9cc6deb6d52f5bc929bdeb81e745b6
#
_cell.length_a   1.000
_cell.length_b   1.000
_cell.length_c   1.000
_cell.angle_alpha   90.00
_cell.angle_beta   90.00
_cell.angle_gamma   90.00
#
_symmetry.space_group_name_H-M   'P 1'
#
loop_
_entity.id
_entity.type
_entity.pdbx_description
1 polymer ?
#
loop_
_entity_poly.entity_id
_entity_poly.type
_entity_poly.pdbx_seq_one_letter_code
_entity_poly.pdbx_strand_id
1 'polypeptide(L)'
;LDELFGEKMDILKKLGIEENNYGACAGPGQWNATTAEGNIDSINPATGELIASVYQCSTDDYESVVQQSLEAFKEWRKVPAPERGQLVRQMGNALRDYKDHLGSLVSLEMGKIKQEGDGEVQEMIDIADFAVGQSRMLYGNTMHSERKDHRMYEQWHPLGIVGVISAFNFPVAVWSWNAFLAAICGNTTIWKPSSTTPLCAIAVQNICNEVLSANDVPNIFSTVIGRGSSVGETMINDSRLPMVSFTGSTRMGRHVSEVVSKRFGKTILELGGNNCIIVDETADMDIVIPAIAFGAVGTAGQRCTSTRRVIVHDSKFEELRDRLVRAYHQVNIGDPLENGTLMGPLVNENAVSDFENAIEKAKSSGGEILYGGSSIDGDGNYVNPTIIKAENKWEIVQEETFAPILYIMTYSDLDEAIEMHNGVPQGLSSAMFTLNMRNAEKFLSSVGSDCGIANINIGTSGAEIGGAFGGEKETGGGRESGSDSWKQYMRRQTNTINWGTELPLAQGIQFDLSE
;
A
#
# COMPACT_ATOMS: atom_id res chain seq x y z
N LEU A 1 22.66 8.76 24.83
CA LEU A 1 22.41 7.31 24.84
C LEU A 1 21.32 6.95 25.84
N ASP A 2 21.39 7.40 27.11
CA ASP A 2 20.38 7.07 28.13
C ASP A 2 19.00 7.72 27.83
N GLU A 3 18.96 8.90 27.25
CA GLU A 3 17.73 9.58 26.83
C GLU A 3 17.03 8.87 25.66
N LEU A 4 17.77 8.54 24.62
CA LEU A 4 17.26 7.78 23.45
C LEU A 4 16.78 6.39 23.83
N PHE A 5 17.46 5.72 24.74
CA PHE A 5 17.04 4.42 25.26
C PHE A 5 15.74 4.55 26.08
N GLY A 6 15.59 5.60 26.87
CA GLY A 6 14.38 5.90 27.62
C GLY A 6 13.18 6.16 26.71
N GLU A 7 13.37 6.95 25.65
CA GLU A 7 12.33 7.29 24.68
C GLU A 7 11.86 6.07 23.88
N LYS A 8 12.79 5.22 23.41
CA LYS A 8 12.48 3.94 22.75
C LYS A 8 11.63 3.03 23.66
N MET A 9 12.01 2.91 24.93
CA MET A 9 11.27 2.09 25.91
C MET A 9 9.86 2.63 26.17
N ASP A 10 9.68 3.96 26.16
CA ASP A 10 8.37 4.57 26.36
C ASP A 10 7.45 4.32 25.15
N ILE A 11 7.95 4.42 23.92
CA ILE A 11 7.22 4.10 22.67
C ILE A 11 6.70 2.66 22.73
N LEU A 12 7.58 1.68 22.99
CA LEU A 12 7.21 0.27 23.01
C LEU A 12 6.18 -0.05 24.10
N LYS A 13 6.42 0.45 25.32
CA LYS A 13 5.53 0.25 26.46
C LYS A 13 4.15 0.85 26.22
N LYS A 14 4.07 2.05 25.64
CA LYS A 14 2.80 2.74 25.36
C LYS A 14 1.95 1.97 24.36
N LEU A 15 2.58 1.26 23.41
CA LEU A 15 1.94 0.47 22.38
C LEU A 15 1.74 -1.01 22.78
N GLY A 16 2.07 -1.37 24.02
CA GLY A 16 1.92 -2.73 24.52
C GLY A 16 2.85 -3.75 23.86
N ILE A 17 4.05 -3.30 23.47
CA ILE A 17 5.08 -4.16 22.87
C ILE A 17 6.07 -4.57 23.97
N GLU A 18 6.32 -5.86 24.07
CA GLU A 18 7.26 -6.47 25.01
C GLU A 18 8.56 -6.88 24.30
N GLU A 19 9.55 -7.33 25.04
CA GLU A 19 10.80 -7.85 24.48
C GLU A 19 10.55 -9.06 23.55
N ASN A 20 9.60 -9.93 23.92
CA ASN A 20 9.15 -11.07 23.13
C ASN A 20 7.64 -11.03 23.00
N ASN A 21 7.14 -11.01 21.78
CA ASN A 21 5.73 -10.87 21.46
C ASN A 21 5.20 -12.13 20.78
N TYR A 22 3.90 -12.37 20.84
CA TYR A 22 3.27 -13.47 20.10
C TYR A 22 2.81 -13.02 18.71
N GLY A 23 2.92 -13.90 17.73
CA GLY A 23 2.67 -13.60 16.32
C GLY A 23 1.28 -13.96 15.82
N ALA A 24 0.36 -14.39 16.67
CA ALA A 24 -1.01 -14.68 16.26
C ALA A 24 -2.00 -14.08 17.24
N CYS A 25 -2.95 -13.30 16.74
CA CYS A 25 -4.02 -12.71 17.52
C CYS A 25 -5.36 -12.93 16.86
N ALA A 26 -6.26 -13.58 17.57
CA ALA A 26 -7.64 -13.81 17.12
C ALA A 26 -8.62 -12.78 17.72
N GLY A 27 -8.16 -11.67 18.29
CA GLY A 27 -8.96 -10.57 18.84
C GLY A 27 -8.65 -10.22 20.30
N PRO A 28 -9.52 -9.44 20.97
CA PRO A 28 -9.26 -8.94 22.31
C PRO A 28 -8.90 -10.06 23.30
N GLY A 29 -7.73 -9.94 23.93
CA GLY A 29 -7.23 -10.90 24.91
C GLY A 29 -6.86 -12.28 24.36
N GLN A 30 -6.77 -12.43 23.03
CA GLN A 30 -6.55 -13.72 22.37
C GLN A 30 -5.24 -13.74 21.56
N TRP A 31 -4.14 -13.30 22.18
CA TRP A 31 -2.81 -13.58 21.68
C TRP A 31 -2.45 -15.04 21.96
N ASN A 32 -2.16 -15.80 20.91
CA ASN A 32 -1.80 -17.20 21.02
C ASN A 32 -0.34 -17.34 21.48
N ALA A 33 -0.12 -18.06 22.56
CA ALA A 33 1.18 -18.18 23.23
C ALA A 33 2.08 -19.30 22.65
N THR A 34 2.04 -19.55 21.34
CA THR A 34 2.89 -20.54 20.68
C THR A 34 4.29 -19.99 20.43
N THR A 35 5.31 -20.80 20.71
CA THR A 35 6.73 -20.44 20.52
C THR A 35 7.51 -21.43 19.66
N ALA A 36 6.83 -22.47 19.15
CA ALA A 36 7.47 -23.62 18.50
C ALA A 36 8.12 -23.32 17.13
N GLU A 37 7.63 -22.28 16.41
CA GLU A 37 8.08 -21.94 15.06
C GLU A 37 9.28 -20.95 15.04
N GLY A 38 9.87 -20.68 16.22
CA GLY A 38 10.95 -19.71 16.37
C GLY A 38 10.50 -18.26 16.26
N ASN A 39 11.45 -17.34 16.27
CA ASN A 39 11.20 -15.90 16.26
C ASN A 39 11.58 -15.21 14.94
N ILE A 40 11.02 -14.04 14.78
CA ILE A 40 11.43 -12.99 13.87
C ILE A 40 11.93 -11.84 14.74
N ASP A 41 13.16 -11.40 14.50
CA ASP A 41 13.74 -10.25 15.17
C ASP A 41 13.45 -8.98 14.36
N SER A 42 12.93 -7.97 15.03
CA SER A 42 12.76 -6.63 14.48
C SER A 42 13.99 -5.81 14.79
N ILE A 43 14.67 -5.32 13.76
CA ILE A 43 15.95 -4.62 13.85
C ILE A 43 15.75 -3.15 13.48
N ASN A 44 16.31 -2.25 14.26
CA ASN A 44 16.35 -0.82 13.91
C ASN A 44 17.31 -0.61 12.73
N PRO A 45 16.84 -0.20 11.55
CA PRO A 45 17.68 -0.04 10.37
C PRO A 45 18.69 1.12 10.49
N ALA A 46 18.47 2.04 11.44
CA ALA A 46 19.35 3.18 11.70
C ALA A 46 20.61 2.79 12.52
N THR A 47 20.53 1.74 13.34
CA THR A 47 21.62 1.35 14.27
C THR A 47 22.04 -0.10 14.15
N GLY A 48 21.25 -0.96 13.52
CA GLY A 48 21.45 -2.41 13.49
C GLY A 48 21.05 -3.13 14.81
N GLU A 49 20.54 -2.42 15.81
CA GLU A 49 20.19 -2.98 17.11
C GLU A 49 18.81 -3.69 17.08
N LEU A 50 18.69 -4.72 17.90
CA LEU A 50 17.41 -5.40 18.15
C LEU A 50 16.41 -4.44 18.82
N ILE A 51 15.21 -4.34 18.27
CA ILE A 51 14.09 -3.62 18.90
C ILE A 51 13.34 -4.56 19.82
N ALA A 52 12.79 -5.65 19.31
CA ALA A 52 12.08 -6.70 19.99
C ALA A 52 11.95 -7.93 19.07
N SER A 53 11.50 -9.05 19.62
CA SER A 53 11.27 -10.29 18.87
C SER A 53 9.79 -10.68 18.84
N VAL A 54 9.40 -11.44 17.81
CA VAL A 54 8.03 -11.94 17.64
C VAL A 54 8.08 -13.43 17.35
N TYR A 55 7.42 -14.25 18.17
CA TYR A 55 7.23 -15.67 17.90
C TYR A 55 6.33 -15.85 16.67
N GLN A 56 6.74 -16.69 15.74
CA GLN A 56 5.98 -16.89 14.50
C GLN A 56 4.68 -17.66 14.76
N CYS A 57 3.65 -17.28 14.04
CA CYS A 57 2.37 -17.98 13.99
C CYS A 57 2.55 -19.41 13.48
N SER A 58 2.11 -20.40 14.23
CA SER A 58 2.07 -21.80 13.82
C SER A 58 0.86 -22.09 12.92
N THR A 59 0.84 -23.28 12.32
CA THR A 59 -0.32 -23.75 11.53
C THR A 59 -1.58 -23.87 12.41
N ASP A 60 -1.44 -24.31 13.64
CA ASP A 60 -2.57 -24.46 14.57
C ASP A 60 -3.09 -23.09 15.03
N ASP A 61 -2.19 -22.11 15.25
CA ASP A 61 -2.58 -20.73 15.55
C ASP A 61 -3.33 -20.11 14.38
N TYR A 62 -2.83 -20.30 13.15
CA TYR A 62 -3.49 -19.82 11.93
C TYR A 62 -4.90 -20.42 11.80
N GLU A 63 -5.04 -21.73 12.01
CA GLU A 63 -6.35 -22.41 11.96
C GLU A 63 -7.30 -21.82 13.02
N SER A 64 -6.84 -21.61 14.24
CA SER A 64 -7.63 -20.98 15.30
C SER A 64 -8.09 -19.58 14.91
N VAL A 65 -7.20 -18.75 14.35
CA VAL A 65 -7.52 -17.38 13.86
C VAL A 65 -8.58 -17.42 12.76
N VAL A 66 -8.44 -18.32 11.79
CA VAL A 66 -9.41 -18.45 10.69
C VAL A 66 -10.78 -18.88 11.21
N GLN A 67 -10.85 -19.89 12.10
CA GLN A 67 -12.14 -20.35 12.65
C GLN A 67 -12.85 -19.22 13.41
N GLN A 68 -12.13 -18.47 14.26
CA GLN A 68 -12.71 -17.35 14.99
C GLN A 68 -13.17 -16.21 14.06
N SER A 69 -12.40 -15.92 12.99
CA SER A 69 -12.79 -14.94 11.97
C SER A 69 -14.04 -15.36 11.21
N LEU A 70 -14.22 -16.65 10.94
CA LEU A 70 -15.45 -17.17 10.32
C LEU A 70 -16.67 -17.00 11.23
N GLU A 71 -16.53 -17.29 12.53
CA GLU A 71 -17.62 -17.09 13.49
C GLU A 71 -17.96 -15.61 13.64
N ALA A 72 -16.95 -14.74 13.77
CA ALA A 72 -17.15 -13.30 13.81
C ALA A 72 -17.86 -12.77 12.56
N PHE A 73 -17.49 -13.26 11.38
CA PHE A 73 -18.14 -12.89 10.13
C PHE A 73 -19.64 -13.19 10.11
N LYS A 74 -20.07 -14.32 10.67
CA LYS A 74 -21.50 -14.70 10.71
C LYS A 74 -22.34 -13.66 11.44
N GLU A 75 -21.79 -13.02 12.47
CA GLU A 75 -22.48 -11.99 13.23
C GLU A 75 -22.25 -10.60 12.64
N TRP A 76 -21.02 -10.25 12.28
CA TRP A 76 -20.67 -8.93 11.76
C TRP A 76 -21.44 -8.54 10.50
N ARG A 77 -21.64 -9.47 9.57
CA ARG A 77 -22.40 -9.23 8.33
C ARG A 77 -23.86 -8.87 8.55
N LYS A 78 -24.41 -9.14 9.74
CA LYS A 78 -25.80 -8.79 10.11
C LYS A 78 -25.92 -7.36 10.67
N VAL A 79 -24.82 -6.79 11.14
CA VAL A 79 -24.76 -5.43 11.68
C VAL A 79 -24.99 -4.43 10.54
N PRO A 80 -25.89 -3.44 10.67
CA PRO A 80 -26.09 -2.42 9.65
C PRO A 80 -24.83 -1.66 9.30
N ALA A 81 -24.60 -1.36 8.02
CA ALA A 81 -23.37 -0.72 7.57
C ALA A 81 -23.04 0.60 8.30
N PRO A 82 -24.02 1.52 8.58
CA PRO A 82 -23.72 2.72 9.36
C PRO A 82 -23.26 2.45 10.79
N GLU A 83 -23.70 1.37 11.43
CA GLU A 83 -23.24 0.96 12.76
C GLU A 83 -21.80 0.41 12.68
N ARG A 84 -21.50 -0.38 11.64
CA ARG A 84 -20.10 -0.78 11.35
C ARG A 84 -19.21 0.45 11.16
N GLY A 85 -19.71 1.49 10.48
CA GLY A 85 -19.02 2.77 10.33
C GLY A 85 -18.74 3.46 11.67
N GLN A 86 -19.65 3.37 12.66
CA GLN A 86 -19.42 3.95 14.00
C GLN A 86 -18.25 3.26 14.73
N LEU A 87 -18.09 1.95 14.56
CA LEU A 87 -16.95 1.24 15.11
C LEU A 87 -15.64 1.72 14.45
N VAL A 88 -15.62 1.83 13.11
CA VAL A 88 -14.46 2.33 12.37
C VAL A 88 -14.10 3.77 12.79
N ARG A 89 -15.11 4.62 13.06
CA ARG A 89 -14.88 5.96 13.63
C ARG A 89 -14.15 5.90 14.97
N GLN A 90 -14.51 4.97 15.86
CA GLN A 90 -13.83 4.80 17.14
C GLN A 90 -12.38 4.31 16.94
N MET A 91 -12.13 3.44 15.94
CA MET A 91 -10.76 3.08 15.54
C MET A 91 -9.95 4.31 15.11
N GLY A 92 -10.53 5.16 14.24
CA GLY A 92 -9.90 6.42 13.83
C GLY A 92 -9.61 7.36 15.00
N ASN A 93 -10.49 7.44 16.00
CA ASN A 93 -10.25 8.22 17.21
C ASN A 93 -9.11 7.65 18.06
N ALA A 94 -9.09 6.34 18.28
CA ALA A 94 -7.99 5.70 19.00
C ALA A 94 -6.64 5.93 18.28
N LEU A 95 -6.62 5.83 16.95
CA LEU A 95 -5.43 6.12 16.16
C LEU A 95 -4.95 7.57 16.29
N ARG A 96 -5.87 8.54 16.47
CA ARG A 96 -5.50 9.95 16.77
C ARG A 96 -4.78 10.05 18.12
N ASP A 97 -5.26 9.33 19.13
CA ASP A 97 -4.69 9.34 20.48
C ASP A 97 -3.30 8.68 20.52
N TYR A 98 -3.08 7.68 19.68
CA TYR A 98 -1.81 6.94 19.59
C TYR A 98 -0.87 7.44 18.49
N LYS A 99 -1.25 8.47 17.70
CA LYS A 99 -0.55 8.88 16.48
C LYS A 99 0.94 9.11 16.68
N ASP A 100 1.31 9.85 17.70
CA ASP A 100 2.71 10.19 17.96
C ASP A 100 3.58 8.96 18.24
N HIS A 101 3.12 8.07 19.12
CA HIS A 101 3.84 6.84 19.48
C HIS A 101 3.88 5.83 18.32
N LEU A 102 2.75 5.65 17.62
CA LEU A 102 2.69 4.73 16.48
C LEU A 102 3.53 5.24 15.30
N GLY A 103 3.51 6.55 15.03
CA GLY A 103 4.38 7.17 14.02
C GLY A 103 5.86 7.03 14.36
N SER A 104 6.21 7.18 15.65
CA SER A 104 7.58 6.94 16.12
C SER A 104 7.98 5.47 15.98
N LEU A 105 7.08 4.51 16.24
CA LEU A 105 7.35 3.10 16.01
C LEU A 105 7.58 2.78 14.53
N VAL A 106 6.77 3.36 13.63
CA VAL A 106 6.96 3.22 12.18
C VAL A 106 8.35 3.70 11.79
N SER A 107 8.78 4.86 12.29
CA SER A 107 10.13 5.39 12.03
C SER A 107 11.23 4.50 12.60
N LEU A 108 11.06 4.02 13.82
CA LEU A 108 12.03 3.16 14.51
C LEU A 108 12.21 1.80 13.80
N GLU A 109 11.13 1.19 13.32
CA GLU A 109 11.15 -0.17 12.76
C GLU A 109 11.45 -0.18 11.25
N MET A 110 10.97 0.82 10.50
CA MET A 110 11.09 0.87 9.04
C MET A 110 12.21 1.80 8.57
N GLY A 111 12.54 2.84 9.33
CA GLY A 111 13.59 3.80 8.98
C GLY A 111 13.14 5.05 8.26
N LYS A 112 11.83 5.25 7.97
CA LYS A 112 11.34 6.51 7.43
C LYS A 112 11.34 7.60 8.51
N ILE A 113 11.51 8.86 8.10
CA ILE A 113 11.59 9.99 9.04
C ILE A 113 10.29 10.14 9.83
N LYS A 114 10.37 10.78 11.01
CA LYS A 114 9.24 10.95 11.94
C LYS A 114 8.01 11.56 11.27
N GLN A 115 8.20 12.58 10.43
CA GLN A 115 7.11 13.23 9.71
C GLN A 115 6.39 12.26 8.77
N GLU A 116 7.11 11.35 8.13
CA GLU A 116 6.53 10.31 7.27
C GLU A 116 5.85 9.22 8.09
N GLY A 117 6.40 8.84 9.24
CA GLY A 117 5.77 7.91 10.18
C GLY A 117 4.43 8.45 10.71
N ASP A 118 4.41 9.71 11.14
CA ASP A 118 3.17 10.39 11.57
C ASP A 118 2.17 10.56 10.42
N GLY A 119 2.68 10.83 9.21
CA GLY A 119 1.89 10.93 7.99
C GLY A 119 1.20 9.62 7.66
N GLU A 120 1.89 8.50 7.84
CA GLU A 120 1.32 7.18 7.60
C GLU A 120 0.18 6.85 8.58
N VAL A 121 0.33 7.20 9.85
CA VAL A 121 -0.77 7.07 10.82
C VAL A 121 -1.92 8.03 10.49
N GLN A 122 -1.61 9.23 9.95
CA GLN A 122 -2.65 10.14 9.45
C GLN A 122 -3.46 9.52 8.32
N GLU A 123 -2.83 8.80 7.40
CA GLU A 123 -3.55 8.07 6.35
C GLU A 123 -4.51 7.02 6.91
N MET A 124 -4.14 6.32 8.00
CA MET A 124 -5.06 5.41 8.71
C MET A 124 -6.29 6.15 9.25
N ILE A 125 -6.08 7.34 9.82
CA ILE A 125 -7.15 8.20 10.35
C ILE A 125 -8.06 8.66 9.22
N ASP A 126 -7.49 9.13 8.13
CA ASP A 126 -8.21 9.67 6.98
C ASP A 126 -9.06 8.60 6.29
N ILE A 127 -8.54 7.38 6.12
CA ILE A 127 -9.35 6.27 5.57
C ILE A 127 -10.45 5.82 6.55
N ALA A 128 -10.23 5.91 7.87
CA ALA A 128 -11.30 5.66 8.83
C ALA A 128 -12.44 6.67 8.66
N ASP A 129 -12.11 7.96 8.55
CA ASP A 129 -13.12 9.02 8.32
C ASP A 129 -13.84 8.83 6.97
N PHE A 130 -13.12 8.49 5.91
CA PHE A 130 -13.70 8.15 4.60
C PHE A 130 -14.67 6.97 4.72
N ALA A 131 -14.24 5.88 5.36
CA ALA A 131 -15.05 4.68 5.54
C ALA A 131 -16.35 4.95 6.31
N VAL A 132 -16.33 5.84 7.31
CA VAL A 132 -17.55 6.27 8.04
C VAL A 132 -18.57 6.86 7.07
N GLY A 133 -18.16 7.79 6.21
CA GLY A 133 -19.03 8.36 5.17
C GLY A 133 -19.51 7.30 4.19
N GLN A 134 -18.57 6.49 3.69
CA GLN A 134 -18.84 5.42 2.71
C GLN A 134 -19.81 4.36 3.24
N SER A 135 -19.87 4.10 4.56
CA SER A 135 -20.80 3.15 5.16
C SER A 135 -22.27 3.42 4.86
N ARG A 136 -22.62 4.65 4.50
CA ARG A 136 -23.96 5.07 4.07
C ARG A 136 -24.14 5.12 2.55
N MET A 137 -23.10 4.85 1.79
CA MET A 137 -23.03 5.03 0.33
C MET A 137 -22.64 3.74 -0.41
N LEU A 138 -23.03 2.59 0.13
CA LEU A 138 -22.83 1.28 -0.52
C LEU A 138 -23.95 1.01 -1.53
N TYR A 139 -24.08 1.90 -2.53
CA TYR A 139 -25.20 1.93 -3.46
C TYR A 139 -25.12 0.82 -4.51
N GLY A 140 -26.31 0.26 -4.84
CA GLY A 140 -26.55 -0.51 -6.05
C GLY A 140 -27.42 0.25 -7.04
N ASN A 141 -27.43 -0.20 -8.28
CA ASN A 141 -28.23 0.39 -9.34
C ASN A 141 -29.65 -0.18 -9.34
N THR A 142 -30.63 0.64 -9.69
CA THR A 142 -31.98 0.21 -10.05
C THR A 142 -32.17 0.42 -11.54
N MET A 143 -32.65 -0.60 -12.25
CA MET A 143 -32.84 -0.57 -13.69
C MET A 143 -34.22 -1.06 -14.09
N HIS A 144 -34.70 -0.65 -15.26
CA HIS A 144 -35.96 -1.12 -15.83
C HIS A 144 -35.86 -2.58 -16.26
N SER A 145 -36.93 -3.34 -16.01
CA SER A 145 -37.08 -4.70 -16.52
C SER A 145 -37.65 -4.69 -17.95
N GLU A 146 -37.28 -5.67 -18.74
CA GLU A 146 -37.89 -5.96 -20.05
C GLU A 146 -39.29 -6.59 -19.91
N ARG A 147 -39.67 -6.98 -18.69
CA ARG A 147 -40.95 -7.66 -18.40
C ARG A 147 -41.88 -6.73 -17.67
N LYS A 148 -43.17 -6.81 -18.05
CA LYS A 148 -44.25 -6.14 -17.33
C LYS A 148 -44.29 -6.64 -15.87
N ASP A 149 -44.60 -5.72 -14.94
CA ASP A 149 -44.75 -5.98 -13.52
C ASP A 149 -43.50 -6.59 -12.84
N HIS A 150 -42.31 -6.26 -13.36
CA HIS A 150 -41.04 -6.66 -12.80
C HIS A 150 -40.17 -5.44 -12.45
N ARG A 151 -39.33 -5.62 -11.45
CA ARG A 151 -38.29 -4.65 -11.05
C ARG A 151 -36.92 -5.34 -10.99
N MET A 152 -35.90 -4.72 -11.54
CA MET A 152 -34.53 -5.15 -11.43
C MET A 152 -33.71 -4.17 -10.61
N TYR A 153 -32.79 -4.70 -9.81
CA TYR A 153 -31.83 -3.90 -9.07
C TYR A 153 -30.58 -4.71 -8.77
N GLU A 154 -29.50 -4.02 -8.47
CA GLU A 154 -28.26 -4.60 -7.96
C GLU A 154 -28.09 -4.25 -6.50
N GLN A 155 -27.54 -5.16 -5.73
CA GLN A 155 -27.10 -4.91 -4.37
C GLN A 155 -25.76 -5.59 -4.10
N TRP A 156 -25.08 -5.12 -3.07
CA TRP A 156 -23.76 -5.57 -2.71
C TRP A 156 -23.80 -6.30 -1.37
N HIS A 157 -23.08 -7.43 -1.31
CA HIS A 157 -22.99 -8.27 -0.12
C HIS A 157 -21.52 -8.51 0.25
N PRO A 158 -21.21 -8.69 1.54
CA PRO A 158 -19.85 -9.02 1.97
C PRO A 158 -19.37 -10.33 1.38
N LEU A 159 -18.04 -10.44 1.23
CA LEU A 159 -17.37 -11.63 0.71
C LEU A 159 -17.14 -12.70 1.78
N GLY A 160 -16.69 -12.30 2.97
CA GLY A 160 -16.25 -13.21 4.01
C GLY A 160 -15.00 -12.71 4.73
N ILE A 161 -13.99 -13.56 4.83
CA ILE A 161 -12.68 -13.16 5.36
C ILE A 161 -11.86 -12.53 4.22
N VAL A 162 -11.33 -11.34 4.43
CA VAL A 162 -10.37 -10.68 3.55
C VAL A 162 -8.97 -10.89 4.11
N GLY A 163 -8.12 -11.55 3.35
CA GLY A 163 -6.70 -11.65 3.66
C GLY A 163 -5.98 -10.38 3.22
N VAL A 164 -5.17 -9.79 4.11
CA VAL A 164 -4.33 -8.64 3.80
C VAL A 164 -2.88 -8.98 4.06
N ILE A 165 -2.07 -9.00 3.00
CA ILE A 165 -0.61 -9.21 3.08
C ILE A 165 0.04 -7.88 2.72
N SER A 166 0.65 -7.22 3.69
CA SER A 166 1.25 -5.89 3.51
C SER A 166 2.77 -5.93 3.45
N ALA A 167 3.36 -4.92 2.81
CA ALA A 167 4.81 -4.75 2.68
C ALA A 167 5.39 -3.92 3.84
N PHE A 168 6.71 -3.92 3.94
CA PHE A 168 7.43 -3.27 5.05
C PHE A 168 7.42 -1.73 4.98
N ASN A 169 7.31 -1.17 3.78
CA ASN A 169 7.51 0.26 3.54
C ASN A 169 6.34 1.15 3.98
N PHE A 170 5.14 0.58 4.06
CA PHE A 170 3.95 1.18 4.68
C PHE A 170 3.34 0.18 5.66
N PRO A 171 3.99 -0.03 6.82
CA PRO A 171 3.65 -1.12 7.73
C PRO A 171 2.29 -1.00 8.40
N VAL A 172 1.62 0.16 8.35
CA VAL A 172 0.32 0.36 9.00
C VAL A 172 -0.76 0.88 8.06
N ALA A 173 -0.47 1.84 7.17
CA ALA A 173 -1.48 2.52 6.34
C ALA A 173 -2.19 1.58 5.37
N VAL A 174 -1.44 0.78 4.61
CA VAL A 174 -2.01 -0.11 3.58
C VAL A 174 -2.96 -1.15 4.17
N TRP A 175 -2.65 -1.68 5.37
CA TRP A 175 -3.60 -2.52 6.07
C TRP A 175 -4.92 -1.80 6.33
N SER A 176 -4.87 -0.57 6.84
CA SER A 176 -6.07 0.20 7.19
C SER A 176 -6.91 0.55 5.96
N TRP A 177 -6.29 0.83 4.80
CA TRP A 177 -7.00 1.07 3.55
C TRP A 177 -7.88 -0.12 3.17
N ASN A 178 -7.38 -1.33 3.40
CA ASN A 178 -8.13 -2.57 3.18
C ASN A 178 -9.12 -2.87 4.31
N ALA A 179 -8.63 -2.88 5.56
CA ALA A 179 -9.36 -3.38 6.71
C ALA A 179 -10.60 -2.54 7.06
N PHE A 180 -10.50 -1.21 7.02
CA PHE A 180 -11.61 -0.34 7.37
C PHE A 180 -12.72 -0.36 6.32
N LEU A 181 -12.35 -0.43 5.03
CA LEU A 181 -13.34 -0.63 3.97
C LEU A 181 -13.97 -2.02 4.02
N ALA A 182 -13.16 -3.07 4.23
CA ALA A 182 -13.68 -4.42 4.40
C ALA A 182 -14.65 -4.51 5.57
N ALA A 183 -14.34 -3.85 6.71
CA ALA A 183 -15.19 -3.81 7.89
C ALA A 183 -16.54 -3.17 7.64
N ILE A 184 -16.59 -1.97 7.02
CA ILE A 184 -17.88 -1.32 6.71
C ILE A 184 -18.68 -2.12 5.68
N CYS A 185 -18.03 -2.87 4.81
CA CYS A 185 -18.67 -3.81 3.88
C CYS A 185 -19.18 -5.09 4.54
N GLY A 186 -18.89 -5.32 5.83
CA GLY A 186 -19.38 -6.46 6.61
C GLY A 186 -18.48 -7.69 6.58
N ASN A 187 -17.21 -7.54 6.18
CA ASN A 187 -16.19 -8.58 6.19
C ASN A 187 -15.39 -8.56 7.50
N THR A 188 -14.70 -9.65 7.76
CA THR A 188 -13.59 -9.73 8.72
C THR A 188 -12.26 -9.72 7.96
N THR A 189 -11.16 -9.36 8.62
CA THR A 189 -9.84 -9.35 8.01
C THR A 189 -8.84 -10.16 8.81
N ILE A 190 -7.95 -10.86 8.10
CA ILE A 190 -6.76 -11.48 8.66
C ILE A 190 -5.55 -10.79 8.03
N TRP A 191 -4.73 -10.18 8.84
CA TRP A 191 -3.55 -9.43 8.43
C TRP A 191 -2.28 -10.24 8.59
N LYS A 192 -1.53 -10.37 7.52
CA LYS A 192 -0.15 -10.84 7.55
C LYS A 192 0.76 -9.67 7.18
N PRO A 193 1.41 -9.01 8.16
CA PRO A 193 2.39 -7.96 7.89
C PRO A 193 3.67 -8.52 7.27
N SER A 194 4.54 -7.63 6.81
CA SER A 194 5.92 -7.98 6.48
C SER A 194 6.64 -8.53 7.71
N SER A 195 7.45 -9.56 7.53
CA SER A 195 8.34 -10.05 8.59
C SER A 195 9.48 -9.08 8.93
N THR A 196 9.68 -8.04 8.14
CA THR A 196 10.69 -7.00 8.41
C THR A 196 10.18 -5.95 9.40
N THR A 197 8.85 -5.73 9.45
CA THR A 197 8.22 -4.71 10.31
C THR A 197 7.02 -5.28 11.08
N PRO A 198 7.22 -6.31 11.93
CA PRO A 198 6.14 -7.00 12.61
C PRO A 198 5.57 -6.23 13.81
N LEU A 199 6.35 -5.36 14.45
CA LEU A 199 5.94 -4.67 15.69
C LEU A 199 4.86 -3.63 15.44
N CYS A 200 4.91 -2.96 14.29
CA CYS A 200 3.86 -2.05 13.86
C CYS A 200 2.49 -2.74 13.82
N ALA A 201 2.44 -3.98 13.34
CA ALA A 201 1.20 -4.76 13.30
C ALA A 201 0.70 -5.15 14.69
N ILE A 202 1.60 -5.50 15.62
CA ILE A 202 1.25 -5.77 17.02
C ILE A 202 0.63 -4.53 17.66
N ALA A 203 1.26 -3.36 17.49
CA ALA A 203 0.76 -2.12 18.03
C ALA A 203 -0.66 -1.80 17.50
N VAL A 204 -0.86 -1.89 16.19
CA VAL A 204 -2.16 -1.65 15.56
C VAL A 204 -3.21 -2.66 16.06
N GLN A 205 -2.85 -3.95 16.18
CA GLN A 205 -3.76 -4.97 16.69
C GLN A 205 -4.15 -4.69 18.14
N ASN A 206 -3.21 -4.24 18.99
CA ASN A 206 -3.50 -3.86 20.37
C ASN A 206 -4.48 -2.70 20.44
N ILE A 207 -4.28 -1.63 19.64
CA ILE A 207 -5.21 -0.49 19.55
C ILE A 207 -6.59 -0.94 19.08
N CYS A 208 -6.68 -1.80 18.06
CA CYS A 208 -7.93 -2.36 17.61
C CYS A 208 -8.63 -3.19 18.69
N ASN A 209 -7.89 -4.01 19.42
CA ASN A 209 -8.42 -4.84 20.50
C ASN A 209 -9.04 -4.01 21.64
N GLU A 210 -8.44 -2.86 22.00
CA GLU A 210 -9.02 -1.93 22.96
C GLU A 210 -10.41 -1.46 22.53
N VAL A 211 -10.55 -1.03 21.27
CA VAL A 211 -11.83 -0.54 20.72
C VAL A 211 -12.85 -1.67 20.61
N LEU A 212 -12.45 -2.85 20.12
CA LEU A 212 -13.33 -4.02 20.00
C LEU A 212 -13.87 -4.44 21.38
N SER A 213 -12.97 -4.52 22.37
CA SER A 213 -13.33 -4.88 23.75
C SER A 213 -14.29 -3.87 24.37
N ALA A 214 -14.05 -2.58 24.16
CA ALA A 214 -14.91 -1.51 24.70
C ALA A 214 -16.34 -1.50 24.13
N ASN A 215 -16.54 -2.13 22.96
CA ASN A 215 -17.83 -2.18 22.27
C ASN A 215 -18.49 -3.56 22.27
N ASP A 216 -17.88 -4.56 22.93
CA ASP A 216 -18.34 -5.96 22.91
C ASP A 216 -18.57 -6.49 21.47
N VAL A 217 -17.67 -6.12 20.57
CA VAL A 217 -17.73 -6.50 19.16
C VAL A 217 -16.86 -7.74 18.94
N PRO A 218 -17.35 -8.71 18.15
CA PRO A 218 -16.56 -9.91 17.83
C PRO A 218 -15.28 -9.54 17.08
N ASN A 219 -14.34 -10.45 17.07
CA ASN A 219 -13.06 -10.28 16.41
C ASN A 219 -13.19 -10.12 14.89
N ILE A 220 -13.25 -8.89 14.43
CA ILE A 220 -13.29 -8.54 12.99
C ILE A 220 -11.91 -8.25 12.40
N PHE A 221 -10.90 -8.01 13.24
CA PHE A 221 -9.51 -7.78 12.86
C PHE A 221 -8.60 -8.76 13.59
N SER A 222 -7.90 -9.57 12.83
CA SER A 222 -6.95 -10.59 13.30
C SER A 222 -5.59 -10.39 12.66
N THR A 223 -4.53 -10.83 13.34
CA THR A 223 -3.16 -10.74 12.84
C THR A 223 -2.46 -12.09 12.93
N VAL A 224 -1.69 -12.45 11.90
CA VAL A 224 -0.84 -13.63 11.83
C VAL A 224 0.54 -13.22 11.30
N ILE A 225 1.57 -13.34 12.14
CA ILE A 225 2.94 -12.90 11.84
C ILE A 225 3.81 -14.14 11.61
N GLY A 226 4.49 -14.15 10.48
CA GLY A 226 5.39 -15.23 10.08
C GLY A 226 5.96 -14.97 8.70
N ARG A 227 6.84 -15.87 8.26
CA ARG A 227 7.48 -15.75 6.94
C ARG A 227 6.48 -15.96 5.80
N GLY A 228 6.74 -15.34 4.66
CA GLY A 228 5.94 -15.52 3.45
C GLY A 228 5.86 -16.98 3.00
N SER A 229 6.97 -17.72 3.13
CA SER A 229 7.08 -19.14 2.77
C SER A 229 6.34 -20.11 3.71
N SER A 230 5.86 -19.64 4.85
CA SER A 230 5.07 -20.42 5.81
C SER A 230 3.63 -19.90 5.87
N VAL A 231 3.31 -19.02 6.82
CA VAL A 231 1.95 -18.51 7.01
C VAL A 231 1.42 -17.75 5.80
N GLY A 232 2.30 -17.07 5.04
CA GLY A 232 1.89 -16.40 3.81
C GLY A 232 1.40 -17.38 2.75
N GLU A 233 2.15 -18.45 2.52
CA GLU A 233 1.78 -19.51 1.57
C GLU A 233 0.50 -20.22 2.01
N THR A 234 0.35 -20.51 3.31
CA THR A 234 -0.89 -21.08 3.86
C THR A 234 -2.09 -20.18 3.56
N MET A 235 -1.94 -18.87 3.79
CA MET A 235 -3.00 -17.88 3.63
C MET A 235 -3.49 -17.75 2.18
N ILE A 236 -2.59 -17.72 1.20
CA ILE A 236 -2.99 -17.58 -0.22
C ILE A 236 -3.63 -18.85 -0.78
N ASN A 237 -3.31 -20.03 -0.23
CA ASN A 237 -3.91 -21.30 -0.59
C ASN A 237 -5.27 -21.55 0.11
N ASP A 238 -5.61 -20.81 1.17
CA ASP A 238 -6.82 -21.05 1.95
C ASP A 238 -8.08 -20.57 1.23
N SER A 239 -8.93 -21.50 0.80
CA SER A 239 -10.18 -21.20 0.10
C SER A 239 -11.24 -20.50 0.97
N ARG A 240 -11.08 -20.47 2.30
CA ARG A 240 -11.95 -19.76 3.23
C ARG A 240 -11.74 -18.24 3.17
N LEU A 241 -10.64 -17.79 2.55
CA LEU A 241 -10.35 -16.39 2.25
C LEU A 241 -10.72 -16.11 0.79
N PRO A 242 -11.95 -15.69 0.48
CA PRO A 242 -12.40 -15.45 -0.89
C PRO A 242 -11.66 -14.32 -1.60
N MET A 243 -10.94 -13.50 -0.85
CA MET A 243 -10.16 -12.36 -1.36
C MET A 243 -8.85 -12.23 -0.61
N VAL A 244 -7.78 -11.92 -1.33
CA VAL A 244 -6.46 -11.57 -0.80
C VAL A 244 -6.01 -10.25 -1.43
N SER A 245 -5.76 -9.24 -0.59
CA SER A 245 -5.00 -8.06 -0.97
C SER A 245 -3.53 -8.31 -0.68
N PHE A 246 -2.69 -8.14 -1.68
CA PHE A 246 -1.25 -8.35 -1.58
C PHE A 246 -0.49 -7.11 -2.06
N THR A 247 0.36 -6.57 -1.19
CA THR A 247 1.32 -5.52 -1.50
C THR A 247 2.73 -6.07 -1.37
N GLY A 248 3.54 -5.95 -2.41
CA GLY A 248 4.90 -6.48 -2.40
C GLY A 248 5.58 -6.48 -3.77
N SER A 249 6.60 -7.34 -3.94
CA SER A 249 7.32 -7.42 -5.21
C SER A 249 6.48 -8.03 -6.33
N THR A 250 6.73 -7.59 -7.58
CA THR A 250 6.08 -8.13 -8.79
C THR A 250 6.22 -9.64 -8.88
N ARG A 251 7.39 -10.19 -8.55
CA ARG A 251 7.64 -11.64 -8.56
C ARG A 251 6.68 -12.39 -7.61
N MET A 252 6.51 -11.90 -6.40
CA MET A 252 5.60 -12.53 -5.43
C MET A 252 4.15 -12.27 -5.78
N GLY A 253 3.81 -11.10 -6.32
CA GLY A 253 2.46 -10.79 -6.80
C GLY A 253 2.00 -11.74 -7.91
N ARG A 254 2.87 -12.13 -8.84
CA ARG A 254 2.58 -13.17 -9.84
C ARG A 254 2.23 -14.49 -9.17
N HIS A 255 3.05 -14.95 -8.21
CA HIS A 255 2.77 -16.18 -7.47
C HIS A 255 1.43 -16.13 -6.73
N VAL A 256 1.16 -15.05 -6.00
CA VAL A 256 -0.13 -14.84 -5.31
C VAL A 256 -1.29 -14.89 -6.28
N SER A 257 -1.17 -14.19 -7.42
CA SER A 257 -2.20 -14.18 -8.46
C SER A 257 -2.49 -15.58 -9.01
N GLU A 258 -1.45 -16.35 -9.32
CA GLU A 258 -1.59 -17.73 -9.83
C GLU A 258 -2.30 -18.63 -8.81
N VAL A 259 -1.86 -18.61 -7.55
CA VAL A 259 -2.41 -19.46 -6.49
C VAL A 259 -3.86 -19.11 -6.19
N VAL A 260 -4.16 -17.81 -6.00
CA VAL A 260 -5.50 -17.36 -5.65
C VAL A 260 -6.48 -17.55 -6.82
N SER A 261 -6.07 -17.26 -8.07
CA SER A 261 -6.91 -17.47 -9.25
C SER A 261 -7.23 -18.95 -9.48
N LYS A 262 -6.30 -19.86 -9.18
CA LYS A 262 -6.51 -21.31 -9.33
C LYS A 262 -7.68 -21.83 -8.48
N ARG A 263 -7.98 -21.16 -7.38
CA ARG A 263 -9.13 -21.47 -6.50
C ARG A 263 -10.31 -20.51 -6.68
N PHE A 264 -10.33 -19.71 -7.76
CA PHE A 264 -11.33 -18.69 -8.07
C PHE A 264 -11.48 -17.58 -7.02
N GLY A 265 -10.45 -17.34 -6.20
CA GLY A 265 -10.39 -16.21 -5.27
C GLY A 265 -10.15 -14.90 -6.02
N LYS A 266 -10.47 -13.79 -5.35
CA LYS A 266 -10.20 -12.44 -5.85
C LYS A 266 -8.88 -11.94 -5.30
N THR A 267 -8.21 -11.05 -6.06
CA THR A 267 -7.01 -10.35 -5.61
C THR A 267 -7.12 -8.86 -5.81
N ILE A 268 -6.51 -8.10 -4.90
CA ILE A 268 -5.95 -6.77 -5.15
C ILE A 268 -4.44 -6.95 -5.12
N LEU A 269 -3.75 -6.47 -6.15
CA LEU A 269 -2.30 -6.60 -6.27
C LEU A 269 -1.70 -5.20 -6.40
N GLU A 270 -0.94 -4.79 -5.41
CA GLU A 270 -0.18 -3.54 -5.39
C GLU A 270 1.31 -3.88 -5.37
N LEU A 271 1.91 -3.81 -6.55
CA LEU A 271 3.27 -4.29 -6.78
C LEU A 271 4.22 -3.14 -7.07
N GLY A 272 5.37 -3.44 -7.66
CA GLY A 272 6.40 -2.46 -7.99
C GLY A 272 5.94 -1.38 -8.96
N GLY A 273 6.63 -0.23 -8.89
CA GLY A 273 6.44 0.89 -9.79
C GLY A 273 7.77 1.36 -10.38
N ASN A 274 7.72 2.01 -11.52
CA ASN A 274 8.89 2.64 -12.15
C ASN A 274 8.51 4.06 -12.59
N ASN A 275 8.09 4.84 -11.62
CA ASN A 275 7.33 6.06 -11.81
C ASN A 275 8.16 7.17 -12.44
N CYS A 276 7.54 7.87 -13.37
CA CYS A 276 8.19 8.88 -14.20
C CYS A 276 7.56 10.25 -14.01
N ILE A 277 8.42 11.28 -14.00
CA ILE A 277 8.02 12.68 -14.16
C ILE A 277 8.49 13.15 -15.54
N ILE A 278 7.58 13.61 -16.39
CA ILE A 278 7.90 14.34 -17.62
C ILE A 278 7.97 15.83 -17.29
N VAL A 279 9.10 16.47 -17.64
CA VAL A 279 9.30 17.91 -17.46
C VAL A 279 9.29 18.59 -18.82
N ASP A 280 8.21 19.30 -19.12
CA ASP A 280 7.97 20.02 -20.36
C ASP A 280 8.81 21.31 -20.49
N GLU A 281 8.99 21.80 -21.70
CA GLU A 281 9.72 23.06 -21.96
C GLU A 281 9.13 24.27 -21.24
N THR A 282 7.81 24.23 -20.95
CA THR A 282 7.08 25.29 -20.24
C THR A 282 7.00 25.09 -18.73
N ALA A 283 7.56 24.01 -18.20
CA ALA A 283 7.46 23.66 -16.79
C ALA A 283 8.04 24.73 -15.86
N ASP A 284 7.32 24.98 -14.77
CA ASP A 284 7.80 25.85 -13.67
C ASP A 284 8.78 25.07 -12.79
N MET A 285 10.06 25.41 -12.91
CA MET A 285 11.14 24.72 -12.20
C MET A 285 11.09 24.93 -10.68
N ASP A 286 10.39 25.94 -10.18
CA ASP A 286 10.26 26.18 -8.74
C ASP A 286 9.37 25.14 -8.06
N ILE A 287 8.43 24.54 -8.79
CA ILE A 287 7.63 23.40 -8.30
C ILE A 287 8.19 22.05 -8.75
N VAL A 288 8.88 21.98 -9.89
CA VAL A 288 9.48 20.74 -10.40
C VAL A 288 10.55 20.20 -9.46
N ILE A 289 11.49 21.04 -9.04
CA ILE A 289 12.64 20.61 -8.22
C ILE A 289 12.22 19.98 -6.89
N PRO A 290 11.40 20.67 -6.05
CA PRO A 290 10.95 20.05 -4.79
C PRO A 290 10.10 18.80 -5.00
N ALA A 291 9.29 18.73 -6.04
CA ALA A 291 8.49 17.54 -6.34
C ALA A 291 9.35 16.31 -6.70
N ILE A 292 10.37 16.51 -7.54
CA ILE A 292 11.31 15.43 -7.89
C ILE A 292 12.13 15.03 -6.66
N ALA A 293 12.71 15.99 -5.94
CA ALA A 293 13.54 15.70 -4.77
C ALA A 293 12.75 14.93 -3.71
N PHE A 294 11.56 15.40 -3.36
CA PHE A 294 10.68 14.70 -2.41
C PHE A 294 10.29 13.30 -2.92
N GLY A 295 9.88 13.19 -4.19
CA GLY A 295 9.46 11.92 -4.77
C GLY A 295 10.56 10.88 -4.88
N ALA A 296 11.82 11.30 -5.09
CA ALA A 296 12.96 10.39 -5.26
C ALA A 296 13.65 10.04 -3.94
N VAL A 297 13.68 10.97 -2.97
CA VAL A 297 14.42 10.84 -1.71
C VAL A 297 13.52 10.38 -0.56
N GLY A 298 12.22 10.74 -0.59
CA GLY A 298 11.27 10.38 0.45
C GLY A 298 11.27 8.88 0.75
N THR A 299 11.25 8.51 2.02
CA THR A 299 11.37 7.13 2.52
C THR A 299 12.64 6.42 1.97
N ALA A 300 13.72 7.16 1.69
CA ALA A 300 14.93 6.67 1.03
C ALA A 300 14.63 5.91 -0.29
N GLY A 301 13.69 6.43 -1.11
CA GLY A 301 13.29 5.81 -2.37
C GLY A 301 12.50 4.49 -2.22
N GLN A 302 12.05 4.15 -1.01
CA GLN A 302 11.38 2.88 -0.73
C GLN A 302 9.84 3.02 -0.73
N ARG A 303 9.30 3.77 -1.71
CA ARG A 303 7.86 3.79 -2.00
C ARG A 303 7.59 3.16 -3.36
N CYS A 304 6.49 2.46 -3.49
CA CYS A 304 6.03 1.99 -4.80
C CYS A 304 5.79 3.16 -5.77
N THR A 305 5.46 4.36 -5.24
CA THR A 305 5.26 5.61 -5.99
C THR A 305 6.51 6.51 -6.08
N SER A 306 7.68 6.09 -5.58
CA SER A 306 8.91 6.88 -5.70
C SER A 306 9.18 7.29 -7.14
N THR A 307 9.61 8.55 -7.33
CA THR A 307 10.07 9.03 -8.63
C THR A 307 11.41 8.36 -8.96
N ARG A 308 11.42 7.51 -9.98
CA ARG A 308 12.61 6.76 -10.39
C ARG A 308 13.20 7.27 -11.69
N ARG A 309 12.36 7.85 -12.55
CA ARG A 309 12.76 8.38 -13.84
C ARG A 309 12.26 9.82 -14.01
N VAL A 310 13.11 10.66 -14.56
CA VAL A 310 12.75 12.00 -15.03
C VAL A 310 13.07 12.08 -16.51
N ILE A 311 12.08 12.37 -17.33
CA ILE A 311 12.20 12.60 -18.77
C ILE A 311 12.01 14.10 -18.97
N VAL A 312 13.11 14.82 -19.21
CA VAL A 312 13.13 16.28 -19.28
C VAL A 312 13.35 16.78 -20.69
N HIS A 313 12.60 17.81 -21.09
CA HIS A 313 12.83 18.46 -22.38
C HIS A 313 14.26 19.00 -22.49
N ASP A 314 14.92 18.81 -23.62
CA ASP A 314 16.33 19.14 -23.86
C ASP A 314 16.69 20.56 -23.39
N SER A 315 15.80 21.53 -23.64
CA SER A 315 16.00 22.94 -23.26
C SER A 315 16.05 23.18 -21.75
N LYS A 316 15.58 22.23 -20.94
CA LYS A 316 15.50 22.34 -19.47
C LYS A 316 16.50 21.47 -18.72
N PHE A 317 17.25 20.61 -19.42
CA PHE A 317 18.13 19.63 -18.80
C PHE A 317 19.20 20.26 -17.90
N GLU A 318 19.92 21.26 -18.39
CA GLU A 318 21.01 21.91 -17.64
C GLU A 318 20.48 22.61 -16.37
N GLU A 319 19.37 23.35 -16.50
CA GLU A 319 18.73 24.03 -15.37
C GLU A 319 18.26 23.00 -14.33
N LEU A 320 17.58 21.93 -14.77
CA LEU A 320 17.10 20.85 -13.91
C LEU A 320 18.24 20.17 -13.18
N ARG A 321 19.28 19.72 -13.92
CA ARG A 321 20.46 19.06 -13.35
C ARG A 321 21.07 19.91 -12.23
N ASP A 322 21.40 21.16 -12.53
CA ASP A 322 22.12 22.03 -11.60
C ASP A 322 21.29 22.36 -10.35
N ARG A 323 20.00 22.59 -10.53
CA ARG A 323 19.11 22.87 -9.40
C ARG A 323 18.85 21.62 -8.56
N LEU A 324 18.69 20.46 -9.19
CA LEU A 324 18.43 19.20 -8.49
C LEU A 324 19.65 18.73 -7.70
N VAL A 325 20.86 18.83 -8.26
CA VAL A 325 22.10 18.55 -7.52
C VAL A 325 22.23 19.46 -6.29
N ARG A 326 21.91 20.76 -6.42
CA ARG A 326 21.89 21.67 -5.26
C ARG A 326 20.84 21.27 -4.21
N ALA A 327 19.69 20.76 -4.62
CA ALA A 327 18.66 20.27 -3.69
C ALA A 327 19.13 19.01 -2.95
N TYR A 328 19.80 18.09 -3.64
CA TYR A 328 20.33 16.87 -3.04
C TYR A 328 21.46 17.15 -2.03
N HIS A 329 22.25 18.19 -2.24
CA HIS A 329 23.24 18.64 -1.24
C HIS A 329 22.64 19.09 0.09
N GLN A 330 21.34 19.43 0.12
CA GLN A 330 20.64 19.86 1.33
C GLN A 330 19.94 18.70 2.06
N VAL A 331 19.99 17.48 1.52
CA VAL A 331 19.38 16.31 2.14
C VAL A 331 20.22 15.92 3.36
N ASN A 332 19.68 16.21 4.54
CA ASN A 332 20.25 15.76 5.81
C ASN A 332 19.90 14.27 6.02
N ILE A 333 20.93 13.42 6.04
CA ILE A 333 20.81 11.96 6.21
C ILE A 333 21.16 11.64 7.66
N GLY A 334 20.31 10.90 8.37
CA GLY A 334 20.55 10.59 9.77
C GLY A 334 19.46 9.75 10.41
N ASP A 335 19.48 9.69 11.74
CA ASP A 335 18.46 8.99 12.51
C ASP A 335 17.07 9.54 12.17
N PRO A 336 16.12 8.65 11.80
CA PRO A 336 14.78 9.06 11.39
C PRO A 336 13.96 9.74 12.49
N LEU A 337 14.30 9.54 13.76
CA LEU A 337 13.63 10.18 14.90
C LEU A 337 14.23 11.54 15.24
N GLU A 338 15.43 11.89 14.73
CA GLU A 338 16.02 13.19 14.97
C GLU A 338 15.38 14.31 14.15
N ASN A 339 15.20 15.46 14.80
CA ASN A 339 14.66 16.65 14.14
C ASN A 339 15.61 17.15 13.03
N GLY A 340 15.04 17.43 11.86
CA GLY A 340 15.78 17.95 10.72
C GLY A 340 16.37 16.88 9.80
N THR A 341 16.24 15.61 10.13
CA THR A 341 16.53 14.51 9.20
C THR A 341 15.53 14.54 8.04
N LEU A 342 16.04 14.48 6.80
CA LEU A 342 15.26 14.48 5.57
C LEU A 342 15.25 13.11 4.89
N MET A 343 16.23 12.25 5.17
CA MET A 343 16.29 10.89 4.67
C MET A 343 16.88 9.96 5.74
N GLY A 344 16.15 8.92 6.09
CA GLY A 344 16.59 7.84 6.95
C GLY A 344 17.33 6.74 6.18
N PRO A 345 17.61 5.59 6.84
CA PRO A 345 18.30 4.45 6.23
C PRO A 345 17.40 3.66 5.27
N LEU A 346 18.02 2.78 4.48
CA LEU A 346 17.34 1.64 3.86
C LEU A 346 16.95 0.61 4.93
N VAL A 347 15.94 -0.19 4.65
CA VAL A 347 15.32 -1.07 5.66
C VAL A 347 16.25 -2.18 6.18
N ASN A 348 17.21 -2.65 5.37
CA ASN A 348 18.16 -3.70 5.73
C ASN A 348 19.37 -3.73 4.79
N GLU A 349 20.36 -4.58 5.12
CA GLU A 349 21.59 -4.76 4.34
C GLU A 349 21.34 -5.27 2.91
N ASN A 350 20.30 -6.07 2.67
CA ASN A 350 19.96 -6.51 1.32
C ASN A 350 19.56 -5.33 0.44
N ALA A 351 18.82 -4.37 0.98
CA ALA A 351 18.46 -3.16 0.25
C ALA A 351 19.68 -2.28 -0.08
N VAL A 352 20.69 -2.24 0.81
CA VAL A 352 21.98 -1.58 0.52
C VAL A 352 22.71 -2.31 -0.61
N SER A 353 22.77 -3.63 -0.57
CA SER A 353 23.38 -4.45 -1.64
C SER A 353 22.68 -4.27 -2.98
N ASP A 354 21.35 -4.19 -2.99
CA ASP A 354 20.57 -3.92 -4.21
C ASP A 354 20.85 -2.52 -4.77
N PHE A 355 21.00 -1.52 -3.89
CA PHE A 355 21.41 -0.18 -4.27
C PHE A 355 22.79 -0.18 -4.93
N GLU A 356 23.80 -0.79 -4.31
CA GLU A 356 25.17 -0.87 -4.83
C GLU A 356 25.23 -1.59 -6.17
N ASN A 357 24.54 -2.72 -6.29
CA ASN A 357 24.43 -3.47 -7.54
C ASN A 357 23.79 -2.65 -8.66
N ALA A 358 22.75 -1.86 -8.36
CA ALA A 358 22.12 -1.00 -9.35
C ALA A 358 23.05 0.12 -9.83
N ILE A 359 23.85 0.72 -8.93
CA ILE A 359 24.85 1.72 -9.27
C ILE A 359 25.90 1.13 -10.23
N GLU A 360 26.42 -0.06 -9.93
CA GLU A 360 27.43 -0.71 -10.78
C GLU A 360 26.86 -1.11 -12.15
N LYS A 361 25.64 -1.63 -12.20
CA LYS A 361 24.94 -1.93 -13.48
C LYS A 361 24.74 -0.66 -14.31
N ALA A 362 24.31 0.45 -13.68
CA ALA A 362 24.12 1.71 -14.35
C ALA A 362 25.44 2.27 -14.94
N LYS A 363 26.52 2.25 -14.16
CA LYS A 363 27.87 2.62 -14.63
C LYS A 363 28.32 1.74 -15.81
N SER A 364 28.14 0.44 -15.71
CA SER A 364 28.51 -0.53 -16.75
C SER A 364 27.72 -0.32 -18.05
N SER A 365 26.50 0.21 -17.95
CA SER A 365 25.66 0.57 -19.11
C SER A 365 26.04 1.92 -19.74
N GLY A 366 26.98 2.67 -19.14
CA GLY A 366 27.42 3.98 -19.61
C GLY A 366 26.82 5.15 -18.83
N GLY A 367 26.19 4.90 -17.68
CA GLY A 367 25.58 5.91 -16.82
C GLY A 367 26.60 6.89 -16.23
N GLU A 368 26.28 8.18 -16.30
CA GLU A 368 27.04 9.25 -15.67
C GLU A 368 26.43 9.58 -14.31
N ILE A 369 27.21 9.37 -13.23
CA ILE A 369 26.79 9.75 -11.88
C ILE A 369 26.88 11.28 -11.75
N LEU A 370 25.76 11.94 -11.60
CA LEU A 370 25.70 13.39 -11.42
C LEU A 370 25.76 13.79 -9.94
N TYR A 371 25.34 12.88 -9.04
CA TYR A 371 25.40 13.04 -7.58
C TYR A 371 25.33 11.69 -6.87
N GLY A 372 25.97 11.56 -5.70
CA GLY A 372 25.90 10.37 -4.86
C GLY A 372 26.65 9.16 -5.39
N GLY A 373 26.03 8.01 -5.40
CA GLY A 373 26.56 6.77 -5.99
C GLY A 373 27.32 5.87 -5.02
N SER A 374 27.14 6.02 -3.71
CA SER A 374 27.80 5.18 -2.71
C SER A 374 26.93 4.97 -1.47
N SER A 375 27.15 3.85 -0.79
CA SER A 375 26.76 3.66 0.60
C SER A 375 27.57 4.55 1.55
N ILE A 376 27.11 4.67 2.78
CA ILE A 376 27.73 5.45 3.85
C ILE A 376 28.27 4.46 4.88
N ASP A 377 29.57 4.54 5.17
CA ASP A 377 30.20 3.69 6.17
C ASP A 377 29.73 4.02 7.58
N GLY A 378 29.54 3.01 8.43
CA GLY A 378 29.13 3.16 9.83
C GLY A 378 28.03 2.20 10.22
N ASP A 379 27.40 2.47 11.37
CA ASP A 379 26.24 1.73 11.84
C ASP A 379 25.00 2.14 11.03
N GLY A 380 24.08 1.19 10.81
CA GLY A 380 22.85 1.40 10.04
C GLY A 380 23.04 1.31 8.52
N ASN A 381 21.89 1.32 7.82
CA ASN A 381 21.81 1.02 6.39
C ASN A 381 21.74 2.28 5.53
N TYR A 382 22.67 3.19 5.71
CA TYR A 382 22.64 4.50 5.05
C TYR A 382 23.28 4.49 3.67
N VAL A 383 22.68 5.21 2.73
CA VAL A 383 23.21 5.43 1.38
C VAL A 383 23.07 6.89 0.98
N ASN A 384 23.91 7.34 0.04
CA ASN A 384 23.74 8.66 -0.55
C ASN A 384 22.64 8.63 -1.62
N PRO A 385 21.66 9.53 -1.59
CA PRO A 385 20.69 9.65 -2.68
C PRO A 385 21.43 9.97 -3.97
N THR A 386 21.03 9.33 -5.07
CA THR A 386 21.85 9.26 -6.28
C THR A 386 21.08 9.76 -7.49
N ILE A 387 21.75 10.56 -8.33
CA ILE A 387 21.25 11.03 -9.62
C ILE A 387 22.16 10.48 -10.71
N ILE A 388 21.58 9.82 -11.71
CA ILE A 388 22.30 9.22 -12.84
C ILE A 388 21.69 9.71 -14.15
N LYS A 389 22.53 10.23 -15.06
CA LYS A 389 22.13 10.41 -16.44
C LYS A 389 22.12 9.07 -17.14
N ALA A 390 21.01 8.68 -17.73
CA ALA A 390 20.75 7.34 -18.22
C ALA A 390 19.95 7.33 -19.54
N GLU A 391 19.82 6.16 -20.13
CA GLU A 391 18.92 5.92 -21.27
C GLU A 391 17.78 4.97 -20.85
N ASN A 392 16.54 5.28 -21.26
CA ASN A 392 15.35 4.53 -20.86
C ASN A 392 15.42 3.03 -21.20
N LYS A 393 16.13 2.66 -22.28
CA LYS A 393 16.24 1.28 -22.76
C LYS A 393 17.15 0.37 -21.95
N TRP A 394 17.96 0.91 -21.00
CA TRP A 394 18.84 0.08 -20.19
C TRP A 394 18.06 -0.80 -19.25
N GLU A 395 18.46 -2.06 -19.14
CA GLU A 395 17.77 -3.06 -18.30
C GLU A 395 17.60 -2.56 -16.87
N ILE A 396 18.66 -1.99 -16.27
CA ILE A 396 18.60 -1.46 -14.90
C ILE A 396 17.61 -0.28 -14.74
N VAL A 397 17.36 0.50 -15.80
CA VAL A 397 16.36 1.58 -15.80
C VAL A 397 14.94 1.03 -15.92
N GLN A 398 14.78 -0.11 -16.57
CA GLN A 398 13.50 -0.83 -16.71
C GLN A 398 13.11 -1.60 -15.44
N GLU A 399 14.09 -1.98 -14.62
CA GLU A 399 13.90 -2.65 -13.33
C GLU A 399 13.58 -1.64 -12.23
N GLU A 400 12.77 -2.04 -11.26
CA GLU A 400 12.59 -1.26 -10.03
C GLU A 400 13.73 -1.56 -9.06
N THR A 401 14.54 -0.53 -8.73
CA THR A 401 15.45 -0.58 -7.58
C THR A 401 14.81 0.18 -6.42
N PHE A 402 14.52 -0.52 -5.33
CA PHE A 402 13.79 0.04 -4.17
C PHE A 402 14.74 0.82 -3.25
N ALA A 403 15.35 1.88 -3.79
CA ALA A 403 16.38 2.69 -3.17
C ALA A 403 16.37 4.11 -3.78
N PRO A 404 17.06 5.10 -3.19
CA PRO A 404 17.03 6.49 -3.64
C PRO A 404 17.92 6.72 -4.87
N ILE A 405 17.59 6.08 -5.99
CA ILE A 405 18.25 6.25 -7.29
C ILE A 405 17.26 6.91 -8.26
N LEU A 406 17.67 8.03 -8.83
CA LEU A 406 16.94 8.78 -9.84
C LEU A 406 17.69 8.74 -11.17
N TYR A 407 17.02 8.27 -12.22
CA TYR A 407 17.52 8.30 -13.59
C TYR A 407 16.96 9.52 -14.32
N ILE A 408 17.84 10.29 -14.97
CA ILE A 408 17.45 11.46 -15.79
C ILE A 408 17.80 11.18 -17.24
N MET A 409 16.85 11.43 -18.12
CA MET A 409 16.99 11.32 -19.57
C MET A 409 16.30 12.48 -20.27
N THR A 410 16.68 12.77 -21.50
CA THR A 410 16.16 13.91 -22.25
C THR A 410 15.21 13.48 -23.38
N TYR A 411 14.40 14.42 -23.86
CA TYR A 411 13.55 14.27 -25.02
C TYR A 411 13.42 15.59 -25.78
N SER A 412 13.03 15.53 -27.04
CA SER A 412 12.76 16.71 -27.88
C SER A 412 11.32 16.79 -28.39
N ASP A 413 10.62 15.67 -28.43
CA ASP A 413 9.22 15.57 -28.87
C ASP A 413 8.36 14.90 -27.80
N LEU A 414 7.17 15.45 -27.53
CA LEU A 414 6.29 14.96 -26.46
C LEU A 414 5.80 13.52 -26.70
N ASP A 415 5.62 13.10 -27.95
CA ASP A 415 5.20 11.72 -28.24
C ASP A 415 6.32 10.74 -27.88
N GLU A 416 7.58 11.11 -28.16
CA GLU A 416 8.75 10.36 -27.71
C GLU A 416 8.79 10.25 -26.17
N ALA A 417 8.56 11.36 -25.46
CA ALA A 417 8.53 11.35 -23.98
C ALA A 417 7.44 10.43 -23.42
N ILE A 418 6.25 10.44 -24.01
CA ILE A 418 5.15 9.56 -23.62
C ILE A 418 5.48 8.09 -23.93
N GLU A 419 6.09 7.80 -25.08
CA GLU A 419 6.55 6.46 -25.44
C GLU A 419 7.62 5.94 -24.45
N MET A 420 8.61 6.77 -24.13
CA MET A 420 9.62 6.45 -23.11
C MET A 420 8.99 6.22 -21.73
N HIS A 421 8.03 7.05 -21.33
CA HIS A 421 7.32 6.92 -20.09
C HIS A 421 6.57 5.59 -19.99
N ASN A 422 5.76 5.27 -21.00
CA ASN A 422 4.95 4.05 -21.08
C ASN A 422 5.79 2.79 -21.35
N GLY A 423 7.02 2.96 -21.87
CA GLY A 423 7.94 1.89 -22.28
C GLY A 423 8.62 1.18 -21.10
N VAL A 424 7.90 0.90 -20.00
CA VAL A 424 8.35 0.10 -18.86
C VAL A 424 7.27 -0.92 -18.49
N PRO A 425 7.62 -2.04 -17.83
CA PRO A 425 6.63 -3.06 -17.47
C PRO A 425 5.58 -2.59 -16.46
N GLN A 426 5.92 -1.63 -15.61
CA GLN A 426 5.07 -1.14 -14.51
C GLN A 426 4.17 0.03 -14.98
N GLY A 427 3.09 0.28 -14.24
CA GLY A 427 2.17 1.38 -14.53
C GLY A 427 1.42 1.85 -13.27
N LEU A 428 2.15 2.26 -12.21
CA LEU A 428 1.52 2.72 -10.97
C LEU A 428 1.23 4.21 -10.99
N SER A 429 2.27 5.06 -10.94
CA SER A 429 2.13 6.50 -10.81
C SER A 429 2.99 7.25 -11.82
N SER A 430 2.50 8.40 -12.25
CA SER A 430 3.15 9.26 -13.23
C SER A 430 2.80 10.73 -13.00
N ALA A 431 3.65 11.61 -13.50
CA ALA A 431 3.36 13.04 -13.47
C ALA A 431 3.93 13.75 -14.71
N MET A 432 3.31 14.86 -15.06
CA MET A 432 3.83 15.79 -16.04
C MET A 432 3.79 17.20 -15.46
N PHE A 433 4.90 17.92 -15.59
CA PHE A 433 4.98 19.35 -15.26
C PHE A 433 4.96 20.16 -16.54
N THR A 434 3.94 20.99 -16.71
CA THR A 434 3.72 21.82 -17.90
C THR A 434 2.78 22.98 -17.60
N LEU A 435 2.98 24.10 -18.27
CA LEU A 435 2.02 25.20 -18.34
C LEU A 435 1.23 25.20 -19.67
N ASN A 436 1.51 24.23 -20.56
CA ASN A 436 0.79 24.03 -21.80
C ASN A 436 -0.41 23.11 -21.56
N MET A 437 -1.62 23.67 -21.57
CA MET A 437 -2.87 22.92 -21.37
C MET A 437 -3.02 21.76 -22.38
N ARG A 438 -2.59 21.92 -23.63
CA ARG A 438 -2.72 20.86 -24.63
C ARG A 438 -1.82 19.66 -24.32
N ASN A 439 -0.62 19.92 -23.80
CA ASN A 439 0.29 18.86 -23.39
C ASN A 439 -0.24 18.15 -22.14
N ALA A 440 -0.81 18.90 -21.18
CA ALA A 440 -1.45 18.33 -20.00
C ALA A 440 -2.63 17.41 -20.38
N GLU A 441 -3.55 17.89 -21.21
CA GLU A 441 -4.71 17.11 -21.67
C GLU A 441 -4.29 15.88 -22.50
N LYS A 442 -3.26 16.01 -23.33
CA LYS A 442 -2.70 14.87 -24.07
C LYS A 442 -2.14 13.80 -23.14
N PHE A 443 -1.39 14.19 -22.10
CA PHE A 443 -0.83 13.28 -21.11
C PHE A 443 -1.92 12.53 -20.31
N LEU A 444 -3.04 13.19 -20.00
CA LEU A 444 -4.18 12.60 -19.28
C LEU A 444 -5.15 11.82 -20.18
N SER A 445 -4.99 11.90 -21.51
CA SER A 445 -5.88 11.22 -22.46
C SER A 445 -5.50 9.75 -22.63
N SER A 446 -6.31 9.02 -23.41
CA SER A 446 -6.08 7.61 -23.74
C SER A 446 -4.81 7.32 -24.54
N VAL A 447 -4.16 8.34 -25.09
CA VAL A 447 -2.87 8.26 -25.78
C VAL A 447 -1.71 8.79 -24.93
N GLY A 448 -1.98 9.16 -23.70
CA GLY A 448 -1.02 9.67 -22.74
C GLY A 448 -0.48 8.59 -21.80
N SER A 449 -0.45 8.89 -20.50
CA SER A 449 0.03 7.95 -19.48
C SER A 449 -0.85 6.70 -19.37
N ASP A 450 -0.21 5.53 -19.30
CA ASP A 450 -0.86 4.23 -19.08
C ASP A 450 -0.87 3.80 -17.61
N CYS A 451 -0.51 4.71 -16.69
CA CYS A 451 -0.51 4.46 -15.25
C CYS A 451 -1.90 4.57 -14.61
N GLY A 452 -2.08 3.91 -13.47
CA GLY A 452 -3.28 4.05 -12.65
C GLY A 452 -3.43 5.45 -12.03
N ILE A 453 -2.31 6.16 -11.82
CA ILE A 453 -2.26 7.54 -11.30
C ILE A 453 -1.49 8.41 -12.30
N ALA A 454 -2.12 9.49 -12.76
CA ALA A 454 -1.49 10.46 -13.65
C ALA A 454 -1.77 11.88 -13.15
N ASN A 455 -0.73 12.61 -12.83
CA ASN A 455 -0.80 13.93 -12.20
C ASN A 455 -0.28 15.04 -13.12
N ILE A 456 -0.80 16.25 -12.94
CA ILE A 456 -0.27 17.45 -13.61
C ILE A 456 0.21 18.45 -12.56
N ASN A 457 1.46 18.89 -12.66
CA ASN A 457 2.10 19.87 -11.78
C ASN A 457 2.10 19.47 -10.30
N ILE A 458 2.08 18.18 -10.04
CA ILE A 458 2.32 17.54 -8.74
C ILE A 458 3.13 16.26 -8.98
N GLY A 459 3.91 15.81 -7.98
CA GLY A 459 4.79 14.64 -8.12
C GLY A 459 4.08 13.29 -8.19
N THR A 460 4.86 12.23 -8.30
CA THR A 460 4.36 10.84 -8.36
C THR A 460 4.01 10.26 -6.99
N SER A 461 4.54 10.82 -5.91
CA SER A 461 4.27 10.41 -4.52
C SER A 461 3.30 11.38 -3.87
N GLY A 462 2.17 10.90 -3.41
CA GLY A 462 1.13 11.73 -2.78
C GLY A 462 -0.26 11.31 -3.24
N ALA A 463 -0.61 10.06 -2.96
CA ALA A 463 -1.98 9.59 -3.11
C ALA A 463 -2.87 10.23 -2.04
N GLU A 464 -4.04 10.70 -2.42
CA GLU A 464 -5.06 11.22 -1.51
C GLU A 464 -6.12 10.16 -1.25
N ILE A 465 -6.56 10.05 0.00
CA ILE A 465 -7.50 9.00 0.45
C ILE A 465 -8.83 9.02 -0.32
N GLY A 466 -9.29 10.15 -0.84
CA GLY A 466 -10.50 10.23 -1.65
C GLY A 466 -10.43 9.54 -3.02
N GLY A 467 -9.23 9.33 -3.56
CA GLY A 467 -8.99 8.64 -4.82
C GLY A 467 -8.80 7.14 -4.67
N ALA A 468 -9.19 6.36 -5.68
CA ALA A 468 -8.85 4.94 -5.74
C ALA A 468 -7.35 4.80 -6.07
N PHE A 469 -6.63 4.05 -5.24
CA PHE A 469 -5.19 3.79 -5.41
C PHE A 469 -4.97 2.45 -6.10
N GLY A 470 -4.06 2.43 -7.06
CA GLY A 470 -3.64 1.21 -7.73
C GLY A 470 -3.05 1.47 -9.11
N GLY A 471 -2.44 0.44 -9.69
CA GLY A 471 -1.73 0.50 -10.96
C GLY A 471 -2.26 -0.46 -12.01
N GLU A 472 -1.56 -0.42 -13.14
CA GLU A 472 -1.81 -1.22 -14.34
C GLU A 472 -0.55 -2.03 -14.69
N LYS A 473 -0.65 -2.89 -15.70
CA LYS A 473 0.45 -3.72 -16.20
C LYS A 473 1.07 -4.59 -15.07
N GLU A 474 2.40 -4.61 -14.95
CA GLU A 474 3.08 -5.43 -13.93
C GLU A 474 3.02 -4.84 -12.51
N THR A 475 2.42 -3.67 -12.33
CA THR A 475 2.06 -3.18 -11.00
C THR A 475 0.89 -3.97 -10.40
N GLY A 476 0.16 -4.72 -11.20
CA GLY A 476 -0.92 -5.59 -10.73
C GLY A 476 -2.29 -5.10 -11.14
N GLY A 477 -3.23 -5.01 -10.20
CA GLY A 477 -4.59 -4.61 -10.51
C GLY A 477 -5.53 -4.67 -9.33
N GLY A 478 -6.73 -4.17 -9.54
CA GLY A 478 -7.64 -3.81 -8.47
C GLY A 478 -7.42 -2.37 -8.05
N ARG A 479 -8.17 -1.93 -7.06
CA ARG A 479 -7.99 -0.61 -6.44
C ARG A 479 -8.26 -0.73 -4.94
N GLU A 480 -7.52 0.02 -4.16
CA GLU A 480 -7.73 0.16 -2.72
C GLU A 480 -7.87 1.65 -2.33
N SER A 481 -8.04 1.95 -1.05
CA SER A 481 -8.25 3.29 -0.52
C SER A 481 -9.62 3.90 -0.92
N GLY A 482 -9.68 5.02 -1.64
CA GLY A 482 -10.89 5.82 -1.85
C GLY A 482 -11.79 5.43 -3.01
N SER A 483 -12.63 6.37 -3.39
CA SER A 483 -13.59 6.26 -4.50
C SER A 483 -14.51 5.03 -4.36
N ASP A 484 -14.55 4.18 -5.35
CA ASP A 484 -15.39 2.97 -5.41
C ASP A 484 -14.64 1.67 -5.07
N SER A 485 -13.44 1.77 -4.49
CA SER A 485 -12.61 0.61 -4.10
C SER A 485 -13.33 -0.33 -3.11
N TRP A 486 -14.30 0.18 -2.32
CA TRP A 486 -15.16 -0.65 -1.46
C TRP A 486 -15.84 -1.81 -2.21
N LYS A 487 -16.08 -1.68 -3.52
CA LYS A 487 -16.66 -2.73 -4.37
C LYS A 487 -15.76 -3.97 -4.49
N GLN A 488 -14.45 -3.82 -4.30
CA GLN A 488 -13.50 -4.94 -4.29
C GLN A 488 -13.82 -5.93 -3.15
N TYR A 489 -14.29 -5.41 -2.01
CA TYR A 489 -14.58 -6.18 -0.79
C TYR A 489 -16.00 -6.75 -0.76
N MET A 490 -16.75 -6.63 -1.85
CA MET A 490 -18.13 -7.09 -1.93
C MET A 490 -18.40 -7.91 -3.20
N ARG A 491 -19.45 -8.69 -3.16
CA ARG A 491 -20.01 -9.36 -4.33
C ARG A 491 -21.28 -8.64 -4.78
N ARG A 492 -21.37 -8.35 -6.06
CA ARG A 492 -22.57 -7.78 -6.67
C ARG A 492 -23.58 -8.88 -6.96
N GLN A 493 -24.83 -8.64 -6.60
CA GLN A 493 -25.94 -9.53 -6.88
C GLN A 493 -27.02 -8.76 -7.68
N THR A 494 -27.40 -9.31 -8.83
CA THR A 494 -28.53 -8.82 -9.62
C THR A 494 -29.80 -9.52 -9.17
N ASN A 495 -30.84 -8.74 -8.88
CA ASN A 495 -32.11 -9.22 -8.37
C ASN A 495 -33.24 -8.80 -9.32
N THR A 496 -34.20 -9.68 -9.53
CA THR A 496 -35.43 -9.37 -10.24
C THR A 496 -36.61 -9.78 -9.37
N ILE A 497 -37.55 -8.88 -9.16
CA ILE A 497 -38.79 -9.13 -8.45
C ILE A 497 -39.94 -9.07 -9.45
N ASN A 498 -40.74 -10.11 -9.50
CA ASN A 498 -42.01 -10.15 -10.16
C ASN A 498 -43.10 -9.84 -9.11
N TRP A 499 -43.86 -8.75 -9.29
CA TRP A 499 -45.03 -8.43 -8.45
C TRP A 499 -46.36 -8.68 -9.18
N GLY A 500 -46.32 -9.19 -10.41
CA GLY A 500 -47.48 -9.59 -11.18
C GLY A 500 -47.96 -11.02 -10.84
N THR A 501 -49.03 -11.42 -11.47
CA THR A 501 -49.59 -12.76 -11.35
C THR A 501 -49.21 -13.68 -12.50
N GLU A 502 -48.54 -13.15 -13.52
CA GLU A 502 -48.10 -13.88 -14.69
C GLU A 502 -46.59 -14.09 -14.64
N LEU A 503 -46.11 -15.24 -15.13
CA LEU A 503 -44.70 -15.54 -15.31
C LEU A 503 -44.39 -15.60 -16.82
N PRO A 504 -43.99 -14.51 -17.45
CA PRO A 504 -43.58 -14.50 -18.85
C PRO A 504 -42.28 -15.27 -19.02
N LEU A 505 -42.35 -16.45 -19.60
CA LEU A 505 -41.18 -17.26 -19.92
C LEU A 505 -40.46 -16.67 -21.13
N ALA A 506 -39.13 -16.81 -21.15
CA ALA A 506 -38.30 -16.36 -22.26
C ALA A 506 -38.70 -17.08 -23.57
N GLN A 507 -38.59 -16.40 -24.72
CA GLN A 507 -38.82 -16.94 -26.04
C GLN A 507 -40.25 -17.46 -26.30
N GLY A 508 -41.25 -17.03 -25.50
CA GLY A 508 -42.63 -17.40 -25.65
C GLY A 508 -42.92 -18.86 -25.32
N ILE A 509 -42.05 -19.51 -24.56
CA ILE A 509 -42.27 -20.89 -24.08
C ILE A 509 -43.50 -20.93 -23.17
N GLN A 510 -44.36 -21.90 -23.41
CA GLN A 510 -45.53 -22.16 -22.58
C GLN A 510 -45.55 -23.62 -22.13
N PHE A 511 -45.92 -23.83 -20.87
CA PHE A 511 -46.18 -25.18 -20.36
C PHE A 511 -47.70 -25.33 -20.22
N ASP A 512 -48.24 -26.43 -20.75
CA ASP A 512 -49.60 -26.83 -20.48
C ASP A 512 -49.65 -27.47 -19.08
N LEU A 513 -50.25 -26.73 -18.15
CA LEU A 513 -50.43 -27.16 -16.75
C LEU A 513 -51.86 -27.63 -16.47
N SER A 514 -52.70 -27.80 -17.50
CA SER A 514 -54.03 -28.38 -17.35
C SER A 514 -53.89 -29.87 -17.02
N GLU A 515 -54.45 -30.28 -15.85
CA GLU A 515 -54.65 -31.69 -15.49
C GLU A 515 -55.76 -32.31 -16.32
#